data_d922464f387dac9987817f4221a2eb30
#
_entry.id   d922464f387dac9987817f4221a2eb30
#
_cell.length_a   1.000
_cell.length_b   1.000
_cell.length_c   1.000
_cell.angle_alpha   90.00
_cell.angle_beta   90.00
_cell.angle_gamma   90.00
#
_symmetry.space_group_name_H-M   'P 1'
#
loop_
_entity.id
_entity.type
_entity.pdbx_description
1 polymer ?
#
loop_
_entity_poly.entity_id
_entity_poly.type
_entity_poly.pdbx_seq_one_letter_code
_entity_poly.pdbx_strand_id
1 'polypeptide(L)'
;MAAEYTYRVSAWWTSGRTGLAKCESSPNTIHFSEAAEMGGLEGRWTPEQLLLCALAGSFTTTFHEVARSSKFEYTDLEVEVEGSVRRNRSTGSGFSEILVRPRLTVVSEEQREAGLALLRKTKAMCMISRAITLPQTLEPYVETGKIPVEGWSQQDAAVKLGV
;
A
#
# COMPACT_ATOMS: atom_id res chain seq x y z
N MET A 1 13.43 25.94 7.83
CA MET A 1 11.98 25.86 8.08
C MET A 1 11.48 24.51 7.59
N ALA A 2 10.67 23.79 8.36
CA ALA A 2 10.05 22.57 7.90
C ALA A 2 9.00 22.92 6.83
N ALA A 3 8.99 22.19 5.69
CA ALA A 3 7.96 22.35 4.69
C ALA A 3 6.68 21.67 5.17
N GLU A 4 5.54 22.36 5.03
CA GLU A 4 4.21 21.83 5.34
C GLU A 4 3.44 21.58 4.04
N TYR A 5 2.82 20.41 3.93
CA TYR A 5 2.04 20.02 2.77
C TYR A 5 0.63 19.65 3.21
N THR A 6 -0.37 20.17 2.50
CA THR A 6 -1.78 19.88 2.75
C THR A 6 -2.36 19.03 1.62
N TYR A 7 -3.04 17.96 1.99
CA TYR A 7 -3.74 17.08 1.06
C TYR A 7 -5.24 17.17 1.32
N ARG A 8 -6.04 17.23 0.24
CA ARG A 8 -7.49 17.31 0.33
C ARG A 8 -8.15 16.29 -0.57
N VAL A 9 -9.09 15.54 -0.01
CA VAL A 9 -9.95 14.60 -0.73
C VAL A 9 -11.39 14.92 -0.39
N SER A 10 -12.28 14.87 -1.36
CA SER A 10 -13.72 14.98 -1.16
C SER A 10 -14.41 13.70 -1.61
N ALA A 11 -15.47 13.32 -0.91
CA ALA A 11 -16.27 12.15 -1.25
C ALA A 11 -17.76 12.51 -1.21
N TRP A 12 -18.52 11.89 -2.11
CA TRP A 12 -19.97 12.07 -2.25
C TRP A 12 -20.66 10.73 -2.26
N TRP A 13 -21.78 10.65 -1.57
CA TRP A 13 -22.72 9.57 -1.74
C TRP A 13 -23.42 9.69 -3.10
N THR A 14 -23.63 8.57 -3.78
CA THR A 14 -24.30 8.55 -5.10
C THR A 14 -25.64 7.85 -5.05
N SER A 15 -25.69 6.63 -4.57
CA SER A 15 -26.92 5.86 -4.40
C SER A 15 -26.67 4.63 -3.53
N GLY A 16 -27.69 4.15 -2.79
CA GLY A 16 -27.58 2.94 -1.99
C GLY A 16 -26.39 3.02 -1.03
N ARG A 17 -25.44 2.11 -1.20
CA ARG A 17 -24.19 2.01 -0.39
C ARG A 17 -22.95 2.37 -1.15
N THR A 18 -23.08 3.24 -2.17
CA THR A 18 -21.99 3.61 -3.08
C THR A 18 -21.64 5.09 -3.00
N GLY A 19 -20.43 5.43 -3.40
CA GLY A 19 -19.97 6.80 -3.47
C GLY A 19 -18.82 6.99 -4.46
N LEU A 20 -18.44 8.25 -4.58
CA LEU A 20 -17.32 8.72 -5.39
C LEU A 20 -16.36 9.49 -4.50
N ALA A 21 -15.05 9.32 -4.72
CA ALA A 21 -14.03 10.15 -4.10
C ALA A 21 -13.13 10.76 -5.17
N LYS A 22 -12.67 11.99 -4.93
CA LYS A 22 -11.81 12.75 -5.84
C LYS A 22 -10.85 13.63 -5.04
N CYS A 23 -9.67 13.85 -5.60
CA CYS A 23 -8.74 14.89 -5.14
C CYS A 23 -8.47 15.89 -6.29
N GLU A 24 -8.08 17.11 -5.95
CA GLU A 24 -7.81 18.16 -6.94
C GLU A 24 -6.60 17.84 -7.83
N SER A 25 -5.63 17.10 -7.30
CA SER A 25 -4.38 16.77 -7.99
C SER A 25 -4.48 15.60 -8.96
N SER A 26 -5.62 14.89 -9.04
CA SER A 26 -5.83 13.77 -9.94
C SER A 26 -7.10 13.93 -10.77
N PRO A 27 -7.05 13.68 -12.09
CA PRO A 27 -8.25 13.66 -12.92
C PRO A 27 -9.14 12.45 -12.64
N ASN A 28 -8.59 11.41 -12.02
CA ASN A 28 -9.29 10.15 -11.80
C ASN A 28 -10.21 10.23 -10.57
N THR A 29 -11.35 9.58 -10.68
CA THR A 29 -12.33 9.42 -9.61
C THR A 29 -12.30 7.99 -9.11
N ILE A 30 -12.31 7.81 -7.78
CA ILE A 30 -12.42 6.50 -7.16
C ILE A 30 -13.90 6.22 -6.91
N HIS A 31 -14.39 5.12 -7.46
CA HIS A 31 -15.72 4.59 -7.17
C HIS A 31 -15.61 3.58 -6.04
N PHE A 32 -16.29 3.83 -4.94
CA PHE A 32 -16.26 2.95 -3.77
C PHE A 32 -17.66 2.49 -3.36
N SER A 33 -17.71 1.41 -2.61
CA SER A 33 -18.91 0.84 -2.02
C SER A 33 -18.61 0.25 -0.66
N GLU A 34 -19.63 0.02 0.15
CA GLU A 34 -19.47 -0.93 1.26
C GLU A 34 -19.09 -2.32 0.73
N ALA A 35 -18.55 -3.16 1.59
CA ALA A 35 -18.24 -4.54 1.26
C ALA A 35 -19.49 -5.30 0.80
N ALA A 36 -19.35 -6.22 -0.16
CA ALA A 36 -20.47 -6.98 -0.72
C ALA A 36 -21.25 -7.75 0.36
N GLU A 37 -20.53 -8.28 1.37
CA GLU A 37 -21.11 -8.98 2.53
C GLU A 37 -21.99 -8.07 3.39
N MET A 38 -21.86 -6.76 3.25
CA MET A 38 -22.67 -5.73 3.91
C MET A 38 -23.76 -5.15 2.99
N GLY A 39 -23.94 -5.73 1.81
CA GLY A 39 -24.91 -5.29 0.79
C GLY A 39 -24.38 -4.18 -0.12
N GLY A 40 -23.07 -4.03 -0.22
CA GLY A 40 -22.43 -3.18 -1.20
C GLY A 40 -22.33 -3.82 -2.59
N LEU A 41 -21.75 -3.12 -3.54
CA LEU A 41 -21.57 -3.58 -4.91
C LEU A 41 -20.22 -4.30 -5.08
N GLU A 42 -20.27 -5.48 -5.70
CA GLU A 42 -19.05 -6.16 -6.16
C GLU A 42 -18.27 -5.34 -7.20
N GLY A 43 -16.97 -5.58 -7.29
CA GLY A 43 -16.09 -4.88 -8.25
C GLY A 43 -15.84 -3.41 -7.93
N ARG A 44 -16.16 -2.97 -6.73
CA ARG A 44 -15.83 -1.63 -6.23
C ARG A 44 -14.83 -1.70 -5.07
N TRP A 45 -14.00 -0.68 -4.96
CA TRP A 45 -13.15 -0.53 -3.78
C TRP A 45 -13.99 -0.30 -2.55
N THR A 46 -13.58 -0.86 -1.42
CA THR A 46 -14.17 -0.49 -0.14
C THR A 46 -13.30 0.55 0.58
N PRO A 47 -13.85 1.36 1.50
CA PRO A 47 -13.05 2.29 2.30
C PRO A 47 -11.91 1.60 3.05
N GLU A 48 -12.13 0.37 3.53
CA GLU A 48 -11.13 -0.44 4.19
C GLU A 48 -9.97 -0.78 3.23
N GLN A 49 -10.29 -1.22 2.02
CA GLN A 49 -9.29 -1.50 0.99
C GLN A 49 -8.51 -0.25 0.59
N LEU A 50 -9.17 0.92 0.51
CA LEU A 50 -8.51 2.18 0.21
C LEU A 50 -7.51 2.59 1.31
N LEU A 51 -7.83 2.33 2.59
CA LEU A 51 -6.90 2.55 3.69
C LEU A 51 -5.66 1.65 3.56
N LEU A 52 -5.87 0.36 3.29
CA LEU A 52 -4.78 -0.60 3.11
C LEU A 52 -3.95 -0.27 1.86
N CYS A 53 -4.59 0.17 0.77
CA CYS A 53 -3.92 0.65 -0.43
C CYS A 53 -3.05 1.89 -0.16
N ALA A 54 -3.54 2.84 0.63
CA ALA A 54 -2.75 4.00 1.04
C ALA A 54 -1.50 3.59 1.83
N LEU A 55 -1.62 2.60 2.72
CA LEU A 55 -0.48 2.06 3.46
C LEU A 55 0.53 1.36 2.53
N ALA A 56 0.05 0.50 1.62
CA ALA A 56 0.89 -0.20 0.65
C ALA A 56 1.66 0.79 -0.24
N GLY A 57 0.95 1.77 -0.82
CA GLY A 57 1.55 2.81 -1.67
C GLY A 57 2.56 3.67 -0.92
N SER A 58 2.24 4.08 0.32
CA SER A 58 3.18 4.85 1.15
C SER A 58 4.41 4.02 1.52
N PHE A 59 4.27 2.74 1.82
CA PHE A 59 5.40 1.86 2.08
C PHE A 59 6.30 1.74 0.86
N THR A 60 5.72 1.50 -0.33
CA THR A 60 6.47 1.38 -1.60
C THR A 60 7.28 2.64 -1.91
N THR A 61 6.64 3.83 -1.85
CA THR A 61 7.33 5.09 -2.13
C THR A 61 8.39 5.41 -1.08
N THR A 62 8.14 5.13 0.19
CA THR A 62 9.12 5.31 1.28
C THR A 62 10.31 4.37 1.09
N PHE A 63 10.08 3.10 0.72
CA PHE A 63 11.18 2.16 0.45
C PHE A 63 12.06 2.66 -0.69
N HIS A 64 11.47 3.14 -1.79
CA HIS A 64 12.25 3.70 -2.90
C HIS A 64 13.19 4.82 -2.42
N GLU A 65 12.71 5.74 -1.60
CA GLU A 65 13.53 6.83 -1.06
C GLU A 65 14.63 6.32 -0.09
N VAL A 66 14.31 5.34 0.74
CA VAL A 66 15.27 4.72 1.66
C VAL A 66 16.36 3.97 0.89
N ALA A 67 15.99 3.21 -0.13
CA ALA A 67 16.92 2.49 -1.00
C ALA A 67 17.83 3.47 -1.77
N ARG A 68 17.24 4.49 -2.39
CA ARG A 68 17.98 5.55 -3.10
C ARG A 68 19.00 6.25 -2.20
N SER A 69 18.59 6.64 -1.00
CA SER A 69 19.47 7.32 -0.03
C SER A 69 20.60 6.42 0.47
N SER A 70 20.38 5.11 0.48
CA SER A 70 21.37 4.11 0.88
C SER A 70 22.19 3.57 -0.29
N LYS A 71 21.95 4.06 -1.51
CA LYS A 71 22.55 3.54 -2.76
C LYS A 71 22.35 2.03 -2.89
N PHE A 72 21.20 1.55 -2.47
CA PHE A 72 20.84 0.14 -2.52
C PHE A 72 20.06 -0.16 -3.79
N GLU A 73 20.57 -1.09 -4.60
CA GLU A 73 19.95 -1.52 -5.84
C GLU A 73 19.04 -2.72 -5.59
N TYR A 74 17.88 -2.73 -6.22
CA TYR A 74 16.92 -3.83 -6.19
C TYR A 74 16.19 -3.92 -7.52
N THR A 75 15.59 -5.05 -7.82
CA THR A 75 14.94 -5.28 -9.11
C THR A 75 13.44 -5.15 -9.04
N ASP A 76 12.82 -5.54 -7.93
CA ASP A 76 11.36 -5.46 -7.76
C ASP A 76 10.98 -5.31 -6.28
N LEU A 77 9.84 -4.69 -6.03
CA LEU A 77 9.21 -4.62 -4.72
C LEU A 77 7.70 -4.77 -4.86
N GLU A 78 7.16 -5.81 -4.28
CA GLU A 78 5.73 -6.00 -4.10
C GLU A 78 5.37 -5.82 -2.62
N VAL A 79 4.27 -5.13 -2.33
CA VAL A 79 3.81 -4.91 -0.94
C VAL A 79 2.36 -5.33 -0.82
N GLU A 80 2.13 -6.47 -0.17
CA GLU A 80 0.81 -6.91 0.24
C GLU A 80 0.49 -6.35 1.63
N VAL A 81 -0.72 -5.83 1.79
CA VAL A 81 -1.23 -5.37 3.09
C VAL A 81 -2.57 -6.02 3.36
N GLU A 82 -2.66 -6.73 4.47
CA GLU A 82 -3.87 -7.38 4.94
C GLU A 82 -4.36 -6.71 6.22
N GLY A 83 -5.66 -6.50 6.35
CA GLY A 83 -6.27 -5.95 7.55
C GLY A 83 -7.42 -6.83 8.03
N SER A 84 -7.37 -7.24 9.30
CA SER A 84 -8.44 -8.01 9.94
C SER A 84 -9.46 -7.07 10.59
N VAL A 85 -10.74 -7.19 10.22
CA VAL A 85 -11.84 -6.44 10.81
C VAL A 85 -12.62 -7.33 11.79
N ARG A 86 -12.77 -6.86 13.00
CA ARG A 86 -13.64 -7.51 14.01
C ARG A 86 -14.95 -6.74 14.16
N ARG A 87 -16.05 -7.49 14.19
CA ARG A 87 -17.36 -6.94 14.50
C ARG A 87 -17.59 -7.00 16.00
N ASN A 88 -17.94 -5.84 16.57
CA ASN A 88 -18.36 -5.74 17.97
C ASN A 88 -19.73 -5.06 18.02
N ARG A 89 -20.70 -5.73 18.64
CA ARG A 89 -22.08 -5.23 18.70
C ARG A 89 -22.23 -3.96 19.58
N SER A 90 -21.32 -3.77 20.54
CA SER A 90 -21.39 -2.63 21.46
C SER A 90 -20.55 -1.43 21.03
N THR A 91 -19.40 -1.66 20.38
CA THR A 91 -18.44 -0.60 19.98
C THR A 91 -18.37 -0.36 18.47
N GLY A 92 -19.12 -1.13 17.69
CA GLY A 92 -19.02 -1.10 16.23
C GLY A 92 -17.93 -2.01 15.66
N SER A 93 -17.85 -2.07 14.34
CA SER A 93 -16.80 -2.82 13.63
C SER A 93 -15.55 -1.96 13.44
N GLY A 94 -14.38 -2.57 13.48
CA GLY A 94 -13.13 -1.88 13.23
C GLY A 94 -11.98 -2.84 12.95
N PHE A 95 -10.90 -2.32 12.39
CA PHE A 95 -9.66 -3.08 12.24
C PHE A 95 -9.13 -3.49 13.62
N SER A 96 -8.69 -4.74 13.74
CA SER A 96 -8.05 -5.28 14.93
C SER A 96 -6.53 -5.37 14.79
N GLU A 97 -6.06 -5.59 13.56
CA GLU A 97 -4.63 -5.71 13.23
C GLU A 97 -4.41 -5.46 11.75
N ILE A 98 -3.18 -5.11 11.41
CA ILE A 98 -2.72 -4.97 10.03
C ILE A 98 -1.41 -5.74 9.87
N LEU A 99 -1.31 -6.49 8.78
CA LEU A 99 -0.14 -7.25 8.40
C LEU A 99 0.42 -6.70 7.10
N VAL A 100 1.72 -6.38 7.10
CA VAL A 100 2.43 -5.81 5.95
C VAL A 100 3.48 -6.82 5.50
N ARG A 101 3.34 -7.33 4.29
CA ARG A 101 4.22 -8.35 3.67
C ARG A 101 4.94 -7.77 2.46
N PRO A 102 6.05 -7.05 2.63
CA PRO A 102 6.87 -6.63 1.51
C PRO A 102 7.72 -7.79 1.00
N ARG A 103 7.67 -8.03 -0.31
CA ARG A 103 8.54 -8.96 -1.03
C ARG A 103 9.51 -8.14 -1.87
N LEU A 104 10.77 -8.20 -1.53
CA LEU A 104 11.85 -7.49 -2.20
C LEU A 104 12.69 -8.46 -3.01
N THR A 105 12.90 -8.15 -4.29
CA THR A 105 13.81 -8.90 -5.16
C THR A 105 15.11 -8.13 -5.31
N VAL A 106 16.22 -8.79 -4.96
CA VAL A 106 17.58 -8.24 -5.04
C VAL A 106 18.43 -8.97 -6.09
N VAL A 107 19.53 -8.37 -6.50
CA VAL A 107 20.41 -8.88 -7.55
C VAL A 107 21.24 -10.07 -7.05
N SER A 108 21.66 -10.03 -5.78
CA SER A 108 22.54 -11.06 -5.21
C SER A 108 22.15 -11.43 -3.77
N GLU A 109 22.55 -12.62 -3.35
CA GLU A 109 22.25 -13.13 -2.00
C GLU A 109 22.92 -12.30 -0.89
N GLU A 110 24.08 -11.70 -1.17
CA GLU A 110 24.79 -10.83 -0.23
C GLU A 110 23.99 -9.59 0.16
N GLN A 111 23.02 -9.18 -0.68
CA GLN A 111 22.16 -8.03 -0.42
C GLN A 111 20.95 -8.36 0.50
N ARG A 112 20.70 -9.64 0.79
CA ARG A 112 19.51 -10.08 1.54
C ARG A 112 19.39 -9.39 2.90
N GLU A 113 20.43 -9.43 3.72
CA GLU A 113 20.41 -8.82 5.06
C GLU A 113 20.25 -7.31 5.02
N ALA A 114 20.92 -6.65 4.08
CA ALA A 114 20.75 -5.21 3.86
C ALA A 114 19.33 -4.88 3.41
N GLY A 115 18.75 -5.66 2.50
CA GLY A 115 17.36 -5.53 2.07
C GLY A 115 16.37 -5.65 3.23
N LEU A 116 16.53 -6.67 4.07
CA LEU A 116 15.70 -6.85 5.28
C LEU A 116 15.81 -5.66 6.24
N ALA A 117 17.03 -5.14 6.46
CA ALA A 117 17.25 -3.97 7.30
C ALA A 117 16.55 -2.72 6.73
N LEU A 118 16.61 -2.52 5.40
CA LEU A 118 15.96 -1.39 4.73
C LEU A 118 14.43 -1.51 4.79
N LEU A 119 13.85 -2.70 4.65
CA LEU A 119 12.40 -2.91 4.82
C LEU A 119 11.93 -2.56 6.24
N ARG A 120 12.68 -2.94 7.27
CA ARG A 120 12.37 -2.55 8.66
C ARG A 120 12.49 -1.04 8.87
N LYS A 121 13.52 -0.41 8.32
CA LYS A 121 13.70 1.05 8.33
C LYS A 121 12.54 1.76 7.63
N THR A 122 12.09 1.22 6.50
CA THR A 122 10.94 1.74 5.74
C THR A 122 9.67 1.78 6.58
N LYS A 123 9.35 0.70 7.31
CA LYS A 123 8.19 0.69 8.22
C LYS A 123 8.26 1.82 9.24
N ALA A 124 9.42 2.04 9.83
CA ALA A 124 9.61 3.10 10.83
C ALA A 124 9.49 4.52 10.24
N MET A 125 9.79 4.69 8.95
CA MET A 125 9.76 5.98 8.25
C MET A 125 8.46 6.23 7.50
N CYS A 126 7.69 5.19 7.17
CA CYS A 126 6.46 5.27 6.39
C CYS A 126 5.42 6.17 7.10
N MET A 127 5.06 7.28 6.45
CA MET A 127 4.15 8.28 7.01
C MET A 127 2.78 7.70 7.36
N ILE A 128 2.20 6.91 6.48
CA ILE A 128 0.88 6.30 6.70
C ILE A 128 0.96 5.24 7.82
N SER A 129 2.01 4.40 7.84
CA SER A 129 2.21 3.44 8.93
C SER A 129 2.29 4.13 10.29
N ARG A 130 2.96 5.28 10.38
CA ARG A 130 3.06 6.06 11.62
C ARG A 130 1.76 6.75 12.03
N ALA A 131 0.87 7.04 11.08
CA ALA A 131 -0.43 7.65 11.34
C ALA A 131 -1.46 6.63 11.85
N ILE A 132 -1.27 5.35 11.57
CA ILE A 132 -2.17 4.27 12.00
C ILE A 132 -1.71 3.76 13.37
N THR A 133 -2.58 3.86 14.38
CA THR A 133 -2.30 3.46 15.77
C THR A 133 -2.57 1.99 16.06
N LEU A 134 -3.19 1.27 15.13
CA LEU A 134 -3.45 -0.16 15.24
C LEU A 134 -2.15 -0.98 15.25
N PRO A 135 -2.13 -2.16 15.90
CA PRO A 135 -1.00 -3.09 15.80
C PRO A 135 -0.71 -3.43 14.34
N GLN A 136 0.54 -3.26 13.95
CA GLN A 136 1.03 -3.57 12.60
C GLN A 136 2.20 -4.54 12.69
N THR A 137 2.02 -5.72 12.12
CA THR A 137 3.07 -6.72 11.99
C THR A 137 3.75 -6.58 10.63
N LEU A 138 5.08 -6.59 10.59
CA LEU A 138 5.86 -6.60 9.36
C LEU A 138 6.45 -8.00 9.16
N GLU A 139 6.12 -8.63 8.05
CA GLU A 139 6.67 -9.92 7.60
C GLU A 139 7.47 -9.71 6.31
N PRO A 140 8.71 -9.22 6.38
CA PRO A 140 9.50 -8.91 5.21
C PRO A 140 10.10 -10.19 4.62
N TYR A 141 10.06 -10.29 3.29
CA TYR A 141 10.71 -11.35 2.55
C TYR A 141 11.65 -10.76 1.49
N VAL A 142 12.86 -11.33 1.38
CA VAL A 142 13.83 -10.94 0.36
C VAL A 142 14.23 -12.18 -0.42
N GLU A 143 14.16 -12.08 -1.72
CA GLU A 143 14.59 -13.13 -2.66
C GLU A 143 15.60 -12.60 -3.66
N THR A 144 16.41 -13.47 -4.23
CA THR A 144 17.26 -13.14 -5.35
C THR A 144 16.54 -13.42 -6.65
N GLY A 145 16.57 -12.46 -7.57
CA GLY A 145 15.96 -12.58 -8.90
C GLY A 145 16.95 -12.21 -9.99
N LYS A 146 16.72 -12.73 -11.20
CA LYS A 146 17.47 -12.27 -12.38
C LYS A 146 17.08 -10.83 -12.66
N ILE A 147 18.09 -9.99 -13.03
CA ILE A 147 17.86 -8.64 -13.55
C ILE A 147 16.86 -8.80 -14.72
N PRO A 148 15.73 -8.07 -14.75
CA PRO A 148 14.90 -8.02 -15.93
C PRO A 148 15.79 -7.50 -17.07
N VAL A 149 15.92 -8.27 -18.14
CA VAL A 149 16.62 -7.85 -19.34
C VAL A 149 15.98 -6.54 -19.79
N GLU A 150 16.80 -5.54 -20.10
CA GLU A 150 16.45 -4.18 -20.54
C GLU A 150 15.11 -4.08 -21.25
N GLY A 151 14.22 -3.21 -20.77
CA GLY A 151 12.99 -2.87 -21.48
C GLY A 151 11.70 -2.88 -20.65
N TRP A 152 11.73 -2.59 -19.36
CA TRP A 152 10.50 -2.33 -18.60
C TRP A 152 9.78 -1.10 -19.15
N SER A 153 8.82 -1.33 -20.03
CA SER A 153 7.87 -0.30 -20.46
C SER A 153 6.68 -0.25 -19.48
N GLN A 154 6.01 0.88 -19.41
CA GLN A 154 4.73 1.01 -18.67
C GLN A 154 3.68 -0.05 -19.09
N GLN A 155 3.83 -0.68 -20.26
CA GLN A 155 3.00 -1.77 -20.74
C GLN A 155 3.21 -3.09 -19.97
N ASP A 156 4.43 -3.35 -19.48
CA ASP A 156 4.72 -4.58 -18.71
C ASP A 156 4.09 -4.55 -17.31
N ALA A 157 3.89 -3.37 -16.74
CA ALA A 157 3.16 -3.20 -15.49
C ALA A 157 1.66 -3.56 -15.63
N ALA A 158 1.05 -3.26 -16.79
CA ALA A 158 -0.34 -3.59 -17.08
C ALA A 158 -0.56 -5.10 -17.21
N VAL A 159 0.40 -5.83 -17.77
CA VAL A 159 0.34 -7.31 -17.92
C VAL A 159 0.42 -8.01 -16.54
N LYS A 160 1.20 -7.50 -15.60
CA LYS A 160 1.28 -8.04 -14.23
C LYS A 160 -0.04 -7.90 -13.45
N LEU A 161 -0.86 -6.92 -13.80
CA LEU A 161 -2.11 -6.59 -13.12
C LEU A 161 -3.36 -7.21 -13.78
N GLY A 162 -3.21 -7.91 -14.90
CA GLY A 162 -4.33 -8.59 -15.59
C GLY A 162 -5.41 -7.62 -16.12
N VAL A 163 -5.04 -6.38 -16.46
CA VAL A 163 -5.92 -5.36 -17.02
C VAL A 163 -5.56 -5.13 -18.49
#